data_d422feafcf203c230e4b1e2dd0be9410
#
_entry.id   d422feafcf203c230e4b1e2dd0be9410
#
_cell.length_a   1.000
_cell.length_b   1.000
_cell.length_c   1.000
_cell.angle_alpha   90.00
_cell.angle_beta   90.00
_cell.angle_gamma   90.00
#
_symmetry.space_group_name_H-M   'P 1'
#
loop_
_entity.id
_entity.type
_entity.pdbx_description
1 polymer ?
#
loop_
_entity_poly.entity_id
_entity_poly.type
_entity_poly.pdbx_seq_one_letter_code
_entity_poly.pdbx_strand_id
1 'polypeptide(L)'
;MILIADGGSTKCDWLLLDKQGKQILKTRTKGLNPAVFKPHILEERLNENKDLAQLKESIERVDFYGAGCGTPTPAKVLHGILKEYFSSAYVNVDEDMVAAAYAATTEPGIVCILGTGSNSCYFDGQKVHMEVESLGFILMDEASGNYFGKRLIRDYYYKYMGEDMSREFENRYDLRADTIKNNVYKQENPNTYLAHFAEFIFTSEERNGYFYKLIYEGMEKFIERRVMCFKNAQNVPIHFIGSIAFFSEDIIRDVAKRYHLNIGNIIRRPIDGLIKHYQNNVIPQLYKNSK
;
A
#
# COMPACT_ATOMS: atom_id res chain seq x y z
N MET A 1 13.96 -4.52 21.69
CA MET A 1 13.97 -4.38 20.21
C MET A 1 12.57 -4.03 19.71
N ILE A 2 12.48 -3.26 18.63
CA ILE A 2 11.20 -2.80 18.04
C ILE A 2 11.05 -3.45 16.67
N LEU A 3 9.94 -4.15 16.45
CA LEU A 3 9.56 -4.73 15.18
C LEU A 3 8.48 -3.88 14.52
N ILE A 4 8.72 -3.43 13.31
CA ILE A 4 7.80 -2.63 12.50
C ILE A 4 7.33 -3.47 11.32
N ALA A 5 6.03 -3.46 11.02
CA ALA A 5 5.46 -4.16 9.88
C ALA A 5 4.70 -3.19 8.96
N ASP A 6 4.95 -3.34 7.65
CA ASP A 6 4.18 -2.71 6.57
C ASP A 6 3.43 -3.82 5.83
N GLY A 7 2.15 -4.00 6.19
CA GLY A 7 1.31 -5.13 5.83
C GLY A 7 0.32 -4.81 4.70
N GLY A 8 0.55 -5.36 3.51
CA GLY A 8 -0.42 -5.36 2.42
C GLY A 8 -1.19 -6.68 2.29
N SER A 9 -2.07 -6.76 1.29
CA SER A 9 -2.78 -8.00 0.94
C SER A 9 -1.88 -9.05 0.29
N THR A 10 -0.82 -8.62 -0.42
CA THR A 10 0.09 -9.51 -1.15
C THR A 10 1.29 -9.93 -0.32
N LYS A 11 1.88 -8.99 0.41
CA LYS A 11 3.10 -9.16 1.20
C LYS A 11 3.03 -8.30 2.45
N CYS A 12 3.83 -8.66 3.45
CA CYS A 12 4.10 -7.85 4.63
C CYS A 12 5.63 -7.77 4.81
N ASP A 13 6.16 -6.56 4.74
CA ASP A 13 7.57 -6.28 4.99
C ASP A 13 7.77 -6.02 6.49
N TRP A 14 8.77 -6.69 7.10
CA TRP A 14 9.10 -6.60 8.53
C TRP A 14 10.49 -6.00 8.71
N LEU A 15 10.61 -5.07 9.63
CA LEU A 15 11.83 -4.36 9.94
C LEU A 15 12.10 -4.40 11.45
N LEU A 16 13.23 -4.94 11.86
CA LEU A 16 13.66 -4.96 13.27
C LEU A 16 14.68 -3.87 13.53
N LEU A 17 14.40 -3.03 14.51
CA LEU A 17 15.30 -1.99 14.99
C LEU A 17 15.79 -2.28 16.42
N ASP A 18 17.05 -1.93 16.69
CA ASP A 18 17.56 -1.86 18.06
C ASP A 18 17.09 -0.60 18.81
N LYS A 19 17.52 -0.44 20.08
CA LYS A 19 17.18 0.71 20.91
C LYS A 19 17.78 2.04 20.42
N GLN A 20 18.74 1.99 19.52
CA GLN A 20 19.38 3.14 18.88
C GLN A 20 18.76 3.46 17.51
N GLY A 21 17.79 2.66 17.06
CA GLY A 21 17.14 2.81 15.74
C GLY A 21 17.96 2.26 14.58
N LYS A 22 18.99 1.47 14.85
CA LYS A 22 19.73 0.76 13.79
C LYS A 22 18.95 -0.45 13.33
N GLN A 23 18.83 -0.61 12.02
CA GLN A 23 18.20 -1.79 11.42
C GLN A 23 19.06 -3.03 11.70
N ILE A 24 18.45 -4.04 12.34
CA ILE A 24 19.06 -5.34 12.64
C ILE A 24 18.68 -6.36 11.58
N LEU A 25 17.39 -6.39 11.22
CA LEU A 25 16.84 -7.37 10.29
C LEU A 25 15.80 -6.72 9.38
N LYS A 26 15.72 -7.21 8.16
CA LYS A 26 14.59 -7.01 7.25
C LYS A 26 14.16 -8.36 6.70
N THR A 27 12.91 -8.74 6.92
CA THR A 27 12.34 -10.00 6.45
C THR A 27 10.94 -9.77 5.87
N ARG A 28 10.33 -10.79 5.32
CA ARG A 28 9.04 -10.68 4.65
C ARG A 28 8.18 -11.92 4.89
N THR A 29 6.87 -11.69 5.09
CA THR A 29 5.84 -12.72 5.02
C THR A 29 4.94 -12.51 3.80
N LYS A 30 4.08 -13.47 3.51
CA LYS A 30 2.88 -13.25 2.69
C LYS A 30 2.02 -12.18 3.35
N GLY A 31 1.10 -11.56 2.60
CA GLY A 31 0.26 -10.48 3.09
C GLY A 31 -0.59 -10.86 4.31
N LEU A 32 -0.77 -9.91 5.23
CA LEU A 32 -1.47 -10.10 6.50
C LEU A 32 -2.69 -9.17 6.61
N ASN A 33 -3.50 -9.07 5.56
CA ASN A 33 -4.71 -8.25 5.57
C ASN A 33 -5.86 -8.97 6.27
N PRO A 34 -6.29 -8.52 7.47
CA PRO A 34 -7.32 -9.20 8.26
C PRO A 34 -8.75 -9.02 7.72
N ALA A 35 -8.97 -8.08 6.81
CA ALA A 35 -10.25 -7.91 6.14
C ALA A 35 -10.47 -8.91 4.99
N VAL A 36 -9.39 -9.56 4.54
CA VAL A 36 -9.41 -10.50 3.41
C VAL A 36 -9.17 -11.93 3.85
N PHE A 37 -8.23 -12.16 4.78
CA PHE A 37 -7.83 -13.50 5.19
C PHE A 37 -8.50 -13.93 6.49
N LYS A 38 -8.82 -15.23 6.59
CA LYS A 38 -9.27 -15.86 7.82
C LYS A 38 -8.13 -15.91 8.87
N PRO A 39 -8.45 -15.90 10.18
CA PRO A 39 -7.44 -15.88 11.24
C PRO A 39 -6.34 -16.95 11.10
N HIS A 40 -6.73 -18.22 10.86
CA HIS A 40 -5.77 -19.31 10.73
C HIS A 40 -4.75 -19.15 9.58
N ILE A 41 -5.15 -18.46 8.48
CA ILE A 41 -4.24 -18.15 7.37
C ILE A 41 -3.20 -17.11 7.80
N LEU A 42 -3.61 -16.11 8.60
CA LEU A 42 -2.70 -15.09 9.13
C LEU A 42 -1.67 -15.72 10.07
N GLU A 43 -2.11 -16.62 10.96
CA GLU A 43 -1.26 -17.38 11.87
C GLU A 43 -0.25 -18.27 11.11
N GLU A 44 -0.72 -19.00 10.10
CA GLU A 44 0.13 -19.84 9.23
C GLU A 44 1.24 -19.02 8.58
N ARG A 45 0.90 -17.85 8.01
CA ARG A 45 1.86 -16.96 7.35
C ARG A 45 2.91 -16.38 8.29
N LEU A 46 2.56 -16.13 9.55
CA LEU A 46 3.54 -15.73 10.58
C LEU A 46 4.47 -16.89 10.94
N ASN A 47 3.92 -18.09 11.12
CA ASN A 47 4.66 -19.28 11.50
C ASN A 47 5.61 -19.78 10.39
N GLU A 48 5.29 -19.54 9.12
CA GLU A 48 6.17 -19.84 7.99
C GLU A 48 7.49 -19.04 8.00
N ASN A 49 7.53 -17.89 8.71
CA ASN A 49 8.72 -17.03 8.73
C ASN A 49 9.68 -17.43 9.85
N LYS A 50 10.79 -18.04 9.48
CA LYS A 50 11.81 -18.54 10.42
C LYS A 50 12.50 -17.42 11.22
N ASP A 51 12.71 -16.24 10.60
CA ASP A 51 13.36 -15.11 11.26
C ASP A 51 12.49 -14.59 12.40
N LEU A 52 11.18 -14.41 12.16
CA LEU A 52 10.25 -13.99 13.19
C LEU A 52 10.13 -15.03 14.32
N ALA A 53 10.09 -16.32 13.98
CA ALA A 53 10.01 -17.40 14.95
C ALA A 53 11.22 -17.42 15.89
N GLN A 54 12.43 -17.15 15.39
CA GLN A 54 13.65 -17.11 16.19
C GLN A 54 13.73 -15.90 17.12
N LEU A 55 13.11 -14.78 16.73
CA LEU A 55 13.24 -13.50 17.41
C LEU A 55 12.06 -13.15 18.32
N LYS A 56 10.95 -13.86 18.25
CA LYS A 56 9.67 -13.51 18.88
C LYS A 56 9.77 -13.20 20.37
N GLU A 57 10.61 -13.93 21.13
CA GLU A 57 10.78 -13.74 22.58
C GLU A 57 11.65 -12.50 22.94
N SER A 58 12.43 -12.00 21.99
CA SER A 58 13.34 -10.85 22.19
C SER A 58 12.73 -9.51 21.77
N ILE A 59 11.53 -9.53 21.19
CA ILE A 59 10.85 -8.33 20.72
C ILE A 59 10.06 -7.72 21.89
N GLU A 60 10.32 -6.45 22.16
CA GLU A 60 9.67 -5.67 23.23
C GLU A 60 8.44 -4.92 22.71
N ARG A 61 8.42 -4.59 21.41
CA ARG A 61 7.36 -3.84 20.77
C ARG A 61 7.17 -4.27 19.32
N VAL A 62 5.91 -4.42 18.92
CA VAL A 62 5.47 -4.64 17.53
C VAL A 62 4.52 -3.52 17.15
N ASP A 63 4.86 -2.75 16.13
CA ASP A 63 3.97 -1.78 15.49
C ASP A 63 3.65 -2.29 14.09
N PHE A 64 2.43 -2.76 13.89
CA PHE A 64 1.92 -3.24 12.64
C PHE A 64 1.05 -2.17 11.97
N TYR A 65 1.38 -1.82 10.75
CA TYR A 65 0.60 -0.93 9.90
C TYR A 65 0.14 -1.71 8.68
N GLY A 66 -1.17 -1.80 8.45
CA GLY A 66 -1.60 -2.65 7.36
C GLY A 66 -2.95 -2.35 6.73
N ALA A 67 -3.03 -2.71 5.44
CA ALA A 67 -4.29 -2.71 4.72
C ALA A 67 -5.32 -3.61 5.42
N GLY A 68 -6.57 -3.14 5.48
CA GLY A 68 -7.66 -3.85 6.16
C GLY A 68 -7.72 -3.64 7.67
N CYS A 69 -6.83 -2.80 8.25
CA CYS A 69 -6.84 -2.44 9.68
C CYS A 69 -7.57 -1.12 9.96
N GLY A 70 -8.10 -0.43 8.96
CA GLY A 70 -8.81 0.84 9.13
C GLY A 70 -10.16 0.74 9.84
N THR A 71 -10.70 -0.48 10.06
CA THR A 71 -11.93 -0.70 10.84
C THR A 71 -11.65 -1.55 12.09
N PRO A 72 -12.37 -1.30 13.21
CA PRO A 72 -12.04 -1.89 14.52
C PRO A 72 -12.04 -3.43 14.55
N THR A 73 -12.98 -4.08 13.85
CA THR A 73 -13.15 -5.55 13.94
C THR A 73 -11.97 -6.31 13.34
N PRO A 74 -11.55 -6.09 12.09
CA PRO A 74 -10.38 -6.74 11.53
C PRO A 74 -9.07 -6.39 12.27
N ALA A 75 -8.90 -5.13 12.65
CA ALA A 75 -7.73 -4.68 13.42
C ALA A 75 -7.61 -5.45 14.75
N LYS A 76 -8.72 -5.63 15.48
CA LYS A 76 -8.75 -6.39 16.73
C LYS A 76 -8.39 -7.87 16.54
N VAL A 77 -8.86 -8.47 15.45
CA VAL A 77 -8.51 -9.87 15.12
C VAL A 77 -7.00 -10.01 14.92
N LEU A 78 -6.41 -9.16 14.08
CA LEU A 78 -4.98 -9.21 13.83
C LEU A 78 -4.15 -8.85 15.07
N HIS A 79 -4.60 -7.88 15.86
CA HIS A 79 -3.98 -7.56 17.16
C HIS A 79 -3.91 -8.79 18.07
N GLY A 80 -5.00 -9.56 18.18
CA GLY A 80 -5.04 -10.78 18.99
C GLY A 80 -4.02 -11.81 18.53
N ILE A 81 -3.95 -12.07 17.22
CA ILE A 81 -3.00 -13.01 16.61
C ILE A 81 -1.55 -12.56 16.87
N LEU A 82 -1.25 -11.27 16.63
CA LEU A 82 0.10 -10.75 16.86
C LEU A 82 0.48 -10.77 18.35
N LYS A 83 -0.46 -10.49 19.24
CA LYS A 83 -0.23 -10.52 20.70
C LYS A 83 -0.01 -11.94 21.23
N GLU A 84 -0.66 -12.92 20.65
CA GLU A 84 -0.41 -14.34 20.96
C GLU A 84 0.96 -14.78 20.43
N TYR A 85 1.30 -14.42 19.20
CA TYR A 85 2.57 -14.78 18.58
C TYR A 85 3.78 -14.12 19.23
N PHE A 86 3.67 -12.82 19.60
CA PHE A 86 4.70 -12.02 20.30
C PHE A 86 4.26 -11.76 21.74
N SER A 87 4.11 -12.81 22.56
CA SER A 87 3.47 -12.77 23.88
C SER A 87 4.09 -11.74 24.85
N SER A 88 5.40 -11.55 24.80
CA SER A 88 6.15 -10.61 25.64
C SER A 88 6.14 -9.16 25.15
N ALA A 89 5.72 -8.92 23.90
CA ALA A 89 5.77 -7.61 23.29
C ALA A 89 4.54 -6.75 23.60
N TYR A 90 4.72 -5.43 23.63
CA TYR A 90 3.63 -4.50 23.36
C TYR A 90 3.27 -4.57 21.87
N VAL A 91 1.99 -4.71 21.54
CA VAL A 91 1.53 -4.79 20.16
C VAL A 91 0.60 -3.61 19.87
N ASN A 92 0.87 -2.91 18.77
CA ASN A 92 -0.01 -1.90 18.19
C ASN A 92 -0.35 -2.31 16.76
N VAL A 93 -1.62 -2.12 16.36
CA VAL A 93 -2.11 -2.38 15.00
C VAL A 93 -2.86 -1.17 14.52
N ASP A 94 -2.36 -0.57 13.45
CA ASP A 94 -2.95 0.59 12.78
C ASP A 94 -3.13 0.33 11.28
N GLU A 95 -3.83 1.22 10.59
CA GLU A 95 -3.98 1.17 9.14
C GLU A 95 -2.70 1.59 8.40
N ASP A 96 -2.57 1.15 7.15
CA ASP A 96 -1.44 1.45 6.28
C ASP A 96 -1.26 2.95 5.99
N MET A 97 -2.35 3.74 6.04
CA MET A 97 -2.31 5.19 5.89
C MET A 97 -1.48 5.88 6.98
N VAL A 98 -1.44 5.35 8.21
CA VAL A 98 -0.61 5.89 9.30
C VAL A 98 0.88 5.73 8.96
N ALA A 99 1.29 4.54 8.52
CA ALA A 99 2.66 4.29 8.06
C ALA A 99 3.03 5.17 6.88
N ALA A 100 2.11 5.31 5.93
CA ALA A 100 2.29 6.16 4.77
C ALA A 100 2.52 7.62 5.18
N ALA A 101 1.73 8.16 6.10
CA ALA A 101 1.89 9.51 6.60
C ALA A 101 3.26 9.71 7.27
N TYR A 102 3.62 8.83 8.19
CA TYR A 102 4.91 8.90 8.91
C TYR A 102 6.12 8.73 7.98
N ALA A 103 5.97 7.97 6.89
CA ALA A 103 7.03 7.81 5.90
C ALA A 103 7.17 9.03 4.97
N ALA A 104 6.05 9.72 4.69
CA ALA A 104 5.99 10.78 3.69
C ALA A 104 6.42 12.13 4.22
N THR A 105 6.02 12.48 5.45
CA THR A 105 6.18 13.83 5.97
C THR A 105 6.12 13.88 7.49
N THR A 106 6.68 14.94 8.06
CA THR A 106 6.50 15.34 9.46
C THR A 106 5.56 16.55 9.60
N GLU A 107 5.20 17.16 8.47
CA GLU A 107 4.39 18.38 8.39
C GLU A 107 2.97 18.05 7.88
N PRO A 108 1.99 18.93 8.14
CA PRO A 108 0.65 18.77 7.59
C PRO A 108 0.64 18.64 6.07
N GLY A 109 -0.12 17.66 5.56
CA GLY A 109 -0.23 17.38 4.13
C GLY A 109 -1.24 16.29 3.80
N ILE A 110 -1.60 16.15 2.55
CA ILE A 110 -2.39 15.02 2.07
C ILE A 110 -1.45 13.90 1.68
N VAL A 111 -1.76 12.68 2.10
CA VAL A 111 -0.96 11.49 1.80
C VAL A 111 -1.83 10.49 1.05
N CYS A 112 -1.32 10.02 -0.09
CA CYS A 112 -2.01 9.14 -1.02
C CYS A 112 -1.23 7.85 -1.19
N ILE A 113 -1.88 6.70 -1.04
CA ILE A 113 -1.32 5.40 -1.39
C ILE A 113 -1.81 5.00 -2.79
N LEU A 114 -0.89 4.66 -3.70
CA LEU A 114 -1.17 4.05 -5.00
C LEU A 114 -0.31 2.78 -5.16
N GLY A 115 -0.87 1.67 -4.70
CA GLY A 115 -0.28 0.34 -4.71
C GLY A 115 -1.18 -0.68 -5.41
N THR A 116 -1.40 -1.85 -4.80
CA THR A 116 -2.41 -2.83 -5.24
C THR A 116 -3.81 -2.22 -5.24
N GLY A 117 -4.19 -1.53 -4.17
CA GLY A 117 -5.33 -0.65 -4.04
C GLY A 117 -4.90 0.81 -3.95
N SER A 118 -5.86 1.72 -3.67
CA SER A 118 -5.56 3.13 -3.44
C SER A 118 -6.36 3.72 -2.28
N ASN A 119 -5.77 4.71 -1.60
CA ASN A 119 -6.40 5.42 -0.51
C ASN A 119 -5.77 6.81 -0.32
N SER A 120 -6.40 7.67 0.49
CA SER A 120 -5.85 8.99 0.84
C SER A 120 -6.30 9.44 2.23
N CYS A 121 -5.47 10.22 2.90
CA CYS A 121 -5.78 10.86 4.17
C CYS A 121 -5.22 12.29 4.21
N TYR A 122 -5.73 13.10 5.11
CA TYR A 122 -5.05 14.31 5.57
C TYR A 122 -4.28 13.99 6.84
N PHE A 123 -3.00 14.31 6.85
CA PHE A 123 -2.14 14.25 8.03
C PHE A 123 -1.97 15.66 8.60
N ASP A 124 -2.30 15.86 9.87
CA ASP A 124 -2.23 17.17 10.53
C ASP A 124 -0.88 17.46 11.19
N GLY A 125 0.11 16.59 11.00
CA GLY A 125 1.40 16.60 11.68
C GLY A 125 1.46 15.65 12.89
N GLN A 126 0.34 15.08 13.32
CA GLN A 126 0.22 14.13 14.43
C GLN A 126 -0.67 12.94 14.12
N LYS A 127 -1.82 13.16 13.51
CA LYS A 127 -2.86 12.16 13.24
C LYS A 127 -3.30 12.18 11.78
N VAL A 128 -3.77 11.04 11.32
CA VAL A 128 -4.43 10.90 10.02
C VAL A 128 -5.94 11.11 10.14
N HIS A 129 -6.50 11.78 9.16
CA HIS A 129 -7.94 12.07 9.06
C HIS A 129 -8.43 11.61 7.68
N MET A 130 -9.45 10.75 7.68
CA MET A 130 -10.06 10.23 6.46
C MET A 130 -11.31 11.04 6.14
N GLU A 131 -11.44 11.54 4.89
CA GLU A 131 -12.67 12.17 4.42
C GLU A 131 -13.59 11.21 3.66
N VAL A 132 -13.01 10.19 3.06
CA VAL A 132 -13.74 9.19 2.28
C VAL A 132 -13.32 7.80 2.69
N GLU A 133 -14.26 7.01 3.17
CA GLU A 133 -14.05 5.60 3.50
C GLU A 133 -13.60 4.78 2.29
N SER A 134 -12.76 3.79 2.51
CA SER A 134 -12.33 2.86 1.46
C SER A 134 -13.24 1.65 1.41
N LEU A 135 -13.92 1.45 0.28
CA LEU A 135 -14.81 0.30 0.05
C LEU A 135 -14.17 -0.79 -0.84
N GLY A 136 -12.87 -0.65 -1.13
CA GLY A 136 -12.08 -1.65 -1.84
C GLY A 136 -12.29 -1.67 -3.36
N PHE A 137 -11.62 -2.63 -4.00
CA PHE A 137 -11.33 -2.66 -5.43
C PHE A 137 -12.55 -2.82 -6.37
N ILE A 138 -13.67 -3.30 -5.87
CA ILE A 138 -14.88 -3.45 -6.71
C ILE A 138 -15.54 -2.09 -6.94
N LEU A 139 -15.63 -1.27 -5.88
CA LEU A 139 -16.36 -0.01 -5.88
C LEU A 139 -15.45 1.22 -6.06
N MET A 140 -14.19 1.10 -5.64
CA MET A 140 -13.23 2.22 -5.58
C MET A 140 -11.85 1.81 -6.12
N ASP A 141 -10.79 2.32 -5.53
CA ASP A 141 -9.39 2.09 -5.83
C ASP A 141 -8.93 2.70 -7.16
N GLU A 142 -9.42 3.89 -7.51
CA GLU A 142 -8.96 4.63 -8.69
C GLU A 142 -7.43 4.76 -8.72
N ALA A 143 -6.84 4.71 -9.90
CA ALA A 143 -5.40 4.80 -10.16
C ALA A 143 -4.52 3.77 -9.43
N SER A 144 -5.08 2.71 -8.89
CA SER A 144 -4.34 1.60 -8.30
C SER A 144 -3.95 0.53 -9.31
N GLY A 145 -3.11 -0.43 -8.88
CA GLY A 145 -2.76 -1.59 -9.70
C GLY A 145 -3.98 -2.39 -10.13
N ASN A 146 -4.93 -2.66 -9.21
CA ASN A 146 -6.14 -3.40 -9.56
C ASN A 146 -7.05 -2.61 -10.52
N TYR A 147 -7.10 -1.29 -10.39
CA TYR A 147 -7.84 -0.42 -11.33
C TYR A 147 -7.26 -0.52 -12.73
N PHE A 148 -5.95 -0.36 -12.88
CA PHE A 148 -5.29 -0.43 -14.18
C PHE A 148 -5.32 -1.84 -14.76
N GLY A 149 -5.15 -2.87 -13.94
CA GLY A 149 -5.25 -4.25 -14.40
C GLY A 149 -6.64 -4.60 -14.94
N LYS A 150 -7.71 -4.15 -14.26
CA LYS A 150 -9.08 -4.27 -14.79
C LYS A 150 -9.25 -3.57 -16.14
N ARG A 151 -8.68 -2.37 -16.30
CA ARG A 151 -8.75 -1.60 -17.54
C ARG A 151 -8.00 -2.32 -18.66
N LEU A 152 -6.79 -2.81 -18.42
CA LEU A 152 -6.00 -3.55 -19.40
C LEU A 152 -6.72 -4.79 -19.91
N ILE A 153 -7.25 -5.62 -19.00
CA ILE A 153 -8.03 -6.82 -19.39
C ILE A 153 -9.26 -6.43 -20.25
N ARG A 154 -10.00 -5.42 -19.83
CA ARG A 154 -11.18 -4.96 -20.59
C ARG A 154 -10.81 -4.41 -21.96
N ASP A 155 -9.77 -3.58 -22.03
CA ASP A 155 -9.32 -2.95 -23.27
C ASP A 155 -8.78 -4.00 -24.25
N TYR A 156 -8.13 -5.07 -23.74
CA TYR A 156 -7.76 -6.24 -24.54
C TYR A 156 -8.99 -6.93 -25.13
N TYR A 157 -9.95 -7.33 -24.31
CA TYR A 157 -11.13 -8.05 -24.76
C TYR A 157 -12.05 -7.22 -25.68
N TYR A 158 -12.13 -5.91 -25.46
CA TYR A 158 -12.88 -5.00 -26.33
C TYR A 158 -12.09 -4.51 -27.55
N LYS A 159 -10.84 -4.99 -27.71
CA LYS A 159 -9.95 -4.63 -28.83
C LYS A 159 -9.63 -3.13 -28.91
N TYR A 160 -9.51 -2.48 -27.75
CA TYR A 160 -9.10 -1.09 -27.64
C TYR A 160 -7.57 -0.92 -27.52
N MET A 161 -6.87 -2.02 -27.25
CA MET A 161 -5.42 -2.11 -27.20
C MET A 161 -4.92 -2.46 -28.60
N GLY A 162 -4.10 -1.71 -29.25
CA GLY A 162 -3.61 -1.98 -30.62
C GLY A 162 -3.04 -3.40 -30.80
N GLU A 163 -2.93 -3.89 -32.03
CA GLU A 163 -2.60 -5.30 -32.32
C GLU A 163 -1.24 -5.74 -31.74
N ASP A 164 -0.19 -4.91 -31.86
CA ASP A 164 1.14 -5.26 -31.38
C ASP A 164 1.17 -5.34 -29.85
N MET A 165 0.55 -4.39 -29.18
CA MET A 165 0.40 -4.39 -27.74
C MET A 165 -0.46 -5.56 -27.23
N SER A 166 -1.53 -5.90 -27.95
CA SER A 166 -2.37 -7.08 -27.62
C SER A 166 -1.57 -8.36 -27.71
N ARG A 167 -0.74 -8.55 -28.74
CA ARG A 167 0.16 -9.70 -28.87
C ARG A 167 1.19 -9.78 -27.77
N GLU A 168 1.81 -8.64 -27.38
CA GLU A 168 2.73 -8.60 -26.26
C GLU A 168 2.02 -8.97 -24.94
N PHE A 169 0.80 -8.48 -24.72
CA PHE A 169 0.00 -8.78 -23.53
C PHE A 169 -0.37 -10.27 -23.46
N GLU A 170 -0.81 -10.89 -24.58
CA GLU A 170 -1.07 -12.34 -24.69
C GLU A 170 0.16 -13.20 -24.40
N ASN A 171 1.33 -12.77 -24.83
CA ASN A 171 2.57 -13.50 -24.59
C ASN A 171 3.01 -13.49 -23.12
N ARG A 172 2.57 -12.49 -22.36
CA ARG A 172 2.96 -12.32 -20.95
C ARG A 172 1.97 -12.90 -19.96
N TYR A 173 0.69 -12.98 -20.31
CA TYR A 173 -0.38 -13.34 -19.39
C TYR A 173 -1.30 -14.41 -19.95
N ASP A 174 -1.80 -15.28 -19.08
CA ASP A 174 -2.88 -16.21 -19.43
C ASP A 174 -4.21 -15.45 -19.46
N LEU A 175 -4.62 -15.06 -20.66
CA LEU A 175 -5.83 -14.27 -20.90
C LEU A 175 -7.05 -15.13 -21.26
N ARG A 176 -7.01 -16.48 -21.09
CA ARG A 176 -8.18 -17.33 -21.31
C ARG A 176 -9.32 -16.91 -20.38
N ALA A 177 -10.52 -16.80 -20.94
CA ALA A 177 -11.70 -16.33 -20.21
C ALA A 177 -11.97 -17.15 -18.93
N ASP A 178 -11.78 -18.47 -18.99
CA ASP A 178 -11.98 -19.35 -17.83
C ASP A 178 -10.94 -19.11 -16.74
N THR A 179 -9.68 -18.86 -17.09
CA THR A 179 -8.62 -18.53 -16.14
C THR A 179 -8.93 -17.21 -15.43
N ILE A 180 -9.29 -16.17 -16.19
CA ILE A 180 -9.64 -14.87 -15.63
C ILE A 180 -10.86 -14.99 -14.71
N LYS A 181 -11.95 -15.63 -15.16
CA LYS A 181 -13.16 -15.80 -14.35
C LYS A 181 -12.88 -16.60 -13.08
N ASN A 182 -12.09 -17.66 -13.16
CA ASN A 182 -11.72 -18.43 -11.99
C ASN A 182 -10.95 -17.58 -10.96
N ASN A 183 -9.94 -16.82 -11.40
CA ASN A 183 -9.12 -16.00 -10.48
C ASN A 183 -9.89 -14.81 -9.91
N VAL A 184 -10.80 -14.20 -10.69
CA VAL A 184 -11.57 -13.02 -10.22
C VAL A 184 -12.73 -13.39 -9.32
N TYR A 185 -13.41 -14.53 -9.59
CA TYR A 185 -14.68 -14.85 -8.92
C TYR A 185 -14.64 -16.05 -7.98
N LYS A 186 -13.61 -16.90 -8.04
CA LYS A 186 -13.55 -18.14 -7.26
C LYS A 186 -12.30 -18.30 -6.40
N GLN A 187 -11.23 -17.57 -6.70
CA GLN A 187 -9.99 -17.61 -5.94
C GLN A 187 -9.92 -16.51 -4.88
N GLU A 188 -9.05 -16.72 -3.90
CA GLU A 188 -8.73 -15.68 -2.92
C GLU A 188 -7.87 -14.57 -3.57
N ASN A 189 -8.05 -13.34 -3.10
CA ASN A 189 -7.26 -12.15 -3.49
C ASN A 189 -7.39 -11.73 -4.98
N PRO A 190 -8.59 -11.60 -5.51
CA PRO A 190 -8.80 -11.15 -6.89
C PRO A 190 -8.22 -9.74 -7.16
N ASN A 191 -8.14 -8.88 -6.13
CA ASN A 191 -7.50 -7.57 -6.22
C ASN A 191 -6.00 -7.68 -6.54
N THR A 192 -5.29 -8.61 -5.91
CA THR A 192 -3.87 -8.87 -6.19
C THR A 192 -3.68 -9.45 -7.58
N TYR A 193 -4.53 -10.40 -7.97
CA TYR A 193 -4.51 -10.96 -9.32
C TYR A 193 -4.71 -9.87 -10.38
N LEU A 194 -5.68 -8.98 -10.19
CA LEU A 194 -5.92 -7.86 -11.10
C LEU A 194 -4.74 -6.89 -11.12
N ALA A 195 -4.19 -6.55 -9.95
CA ALA A 195 -3.06 -5.62 -9.86
C ALA A 195 -1.79 -6.13 -10.57
N HIS A 196 -1.62 -7.44 -10.69
CA HIS A 196 -0.49 -8.03 -11.41
C HIS A 196 -0.42 -7.58 -12.88
N PHE A 197 -1.55 -7.40 -13.54
CA PHE A 197 -1.59 -6.94 -14.92
C PHE A 197 -1.09 -5.50 -15.09
N ALA A 198 -1.16 -4.66 -14.05
CA ALA A 198 -0.68 -3.29 -14.12
C ALA A 198 0.85 -3.18 -14.32
N GLU A 199 1.62 -4.23 -14.03
CA GLU A 199 3.05 -4.29 -14.32
C GLU A 199 3.34 -4.10 -15.82
N PHE A 200 2.42 -4.55 -16.68
CA PHE A 200 2.52 -4.40 -18.12
C PHE A 200 2.71 -2.95 -18.56
N ILE A 201 2.05 -2.00 -17.91
CA ILE A 201 2.14 -0.57 -18.22
C ILE A 201 3.59 -0.06 -18.16
N PHE A 202 4.36 -0.59 -17.21
CA PHE A 202 5.72 -0.10 -16.89
C PHE A 202 6.82 -0.94 -17.55
N THR A 203 6.49 -2.13 -18.07
CA THR A 203 7.46 -3.10 -18.58
C THR A 203 7.25 -3.44 -20.06
N SER A 204 6.17 -2.98 -20.70
CA SER A 204 5.93 -3.16 -22.12
C SER A 204 6.99 -2.46 -22.96
N GLU A 205 7.35 -3.05 -24.08
CA GLU A 205 8.25 -2.47 -25.08
C GLU A 205 7.55 -1.37 -25.90
N GLU A 206 6.23 -1.48 -26.03
CA GLU A 206 5.37 -0.50 -26.68
C GLU A 206 5.21 0.78 -25.84
N ARG A 207 5.86 1.86 -26.27
CA ARG A 207 5.83 3.17 -25.59
C ARG A 207 4.96 4.18 -26.34
N ASN A 208 3.70 3.83 -26.60
CA ASN A 208 2.76 4.72 -27.26
C ASN A 208 1.92 5.55 -26.28
N GLY A 209 1.14 6.48 -26.81
CA GLY A 209 0.29 7.36 -25.99
C GLY A 209 -0.85 6.64 -25.25
N TYR A 210 -1.09 5.34 -25.50
CA TYR A 210 -2.12 4.55 -24.81
C TYR A 210 -1.89 4.48 -23.29
N PHE A 211 -0.67 4.12 -22.86
CA PHE A 211 -0.35 4.05 -21.43
C PHE A 211 -0.39 5.41 -20.75
N TYR A 212 0.12 6.45 -21.41
CA TYR A 212 0.02 7.80 -20.88
C TYR A 212 -1.44 8.18 -20.64
N LYS A 213 -2.31 7.99 -21.63
CA LYS A 213 -3.74 8.28 -21.51
C LYS A 213 -4.42 7.45 -20.43
N LEU A 214 -4.12 6.14 -20.37
CA LEU A 214 -4.67 5.22 -19.38
C LEU A 214 -4.34 5.67 -17.94
N ILE A 215 -3.06 6.00 -17.69
CA ILE A 215 -2.60 6.47 -16.38
C ILE A 215 -3.20 7.85 -16.07
N TYR A 216 -3.15 8.78 -17.04
CA TYR A 216 -3.68 10.12 -16.87
C TYR A 216 -5.15 10.14 -16.46
N GLU A 217 -6.01 9.39 -17.16
CA GLU A 217 -7.44 9.25 -16.84
C GLU A 217 -7.67 8.65 -15.43
N GLY A 218 -6.85 7.67 -15.05
CA GLY A 218 -6.91 7.07 -13.72
C GLY A 218 -6.50 8.06 -12.62
N MET A 219 -5.40 8.78 -12.82
CA MET A 219 -4.90 9.78 -11.87
C MET A 219 -5.85 10.98 -11.74
N GLU A 220 -6.43 11.43 -12.84
CA GLU A 220 -7.45 12.50 -12.84
C GLU A 220 -8.64 12.10 -11.94
N LYS A 221 -9.20 10.90 -12.12
CA LYS A 221 -10.28 10.38 -11.28
C LYS A 221 -9.89 10.26 -9.82
N PHE A 222 -8.65 9.80 -9.55
CA PHE A 222 -8.16 9.71 -8.18
C PHE A 222 -8.05 11.09 -7.53
N ILE A 223 -7.46 12.05 -8.22
CA ILE A 223 -7.33 13.42 -7.72
C ILE A 223 -8.72 14.03 -7.45
N GLU A 224 -9.65 13.93 -8.40
CA GLU A 224 -11.01 14.46 -8.23
C GLU A 224 -11.75 13.88 -7.02
N ARG A 225 -11.61 12.57 -6.79
CA ARG A 225 -12.42 11.87 -5.79
C ARG A 225 -11.74 11.72 -4.44
N ARG A 226 -10.41 11.61 -4.42
CA ARG A 226 -9.64 11.23 -3.24
C ARG A 226 -8.69 12.33 -2.74
N VAL A 227 -8.43 13.36 -3.55
CA VAL A 227 -7.61 14.50 -3.15
C VAL A 227 -8.47 15.76 -2.99
N MET A 228 -9.31 16.06 -3.97
CA MET A 228 -10.15 17.27 -3.93
C MET A 228 -11.31 17.19 -2.93
N CYS A 229 -11.55 16.04 -2.29
CA CYS A 229 -12.45 15.94 -1.15
C CYS A 229 -11.94 16.70 0.09
N PHE A 230 -10.64 16.90 0.22
CA PHE A 230 -10.05 17.68 1.31
C PHE A 230 -10.12 19.18 1.00
N LYS A 231 -10.77 19.95 1.87
CA LYS A 231 -10.98 21.40 1.69
C LYS A 231 -9.70 22.22 1.53
N ASN A 232 -8.60 21.72 2.08
CA ASN A 232 -7.28 22.35 2.06
C ASN A 232 -6.33 21.78 1.00
N ALA A 233 -6.82 21.00 0.04
CA ALA A 233 -5.98 20.30 -0.95
C ALA A 233 -5.04 21.24 -1.72
N GLN A 234 -5.46 22.45 -2.05
CA GLN A 234 -4.62 23.41 -2.78
C GLN A 234 -3.64 24.18 -1.89
N ASN A 235 -3.75 24.05 -0.56
CA ASN A 235 -2.98 24.84 0.41
C ASN A 235 -1.89 24.01 1.12
N VAL A 236 -1.87 22.69 0.94
CA VAL A 236 -0.92 21.78 1.58
C VAL A 236 -0.21 20.93 0.54
N PRO A 237 0.99 20.40 0.84
CA PRO A 237 1.65 19.47 -0.06
C PRO A 237 0.88 18.14 -0.11
N ILE A 238 0.93 17.48 -1.28
CA ILE A 238 0.32 16.18 -1.52
C ILE A 238 1.44 15.18 -1.78
N HIS A 239 1.53 14.17 -0.93
CA HIS A 239 2.54 13.13 -0.99
C HIS A 239 1.93 11.84 -1.55
N PHE A 240 2.70 11.13 -2.34
CA PHE A 240 2.28 9.86 -2.92
C PHE A 240 3.21 8.72 -2.51
N ILE A 241 2.62 7.56 -2.24
CA ILE A 241 3.35 6.36 -1.82
C ILE A 241 2.86 5.16 -2.62
N GLY A 242 3.80 4.28 -2.99
CA GLY A 242 3.52 3.04 -3.68
C GLY A 242 4.16 2.94 -5.05
N SER A 243 4.17 1.73 -5.59
CA SER A 243 4.84 1.45 -6.87
C SER A 243 4.16 2.16 -8.05
N ILE A 244 2.82 2.20 -8.06
CA ILE A 244 2.08 2.89 -9.12
C ILE A 244 2.41 4.39 -9.09
N ALA A 245 2.39 5.01 -7.90
CA ALA A 245 2.75 6.42 -7.76
C ALA A 245 4.18 6.70 -8.26
N PHE A 246 5.13 5.88 -7.80
CA PHE A 246 6.55 6.07 -8.12
C PHE A 246 6.85 5.99 -9.62
N PHE A 247 6.26 5.01 -10.31
CA PHE A 247 6.49 4.83 -11.74
C PHE A 247 5.66 5.76 -12.63
N SER A 248 4.69 6.48 -12.03
CA SER A 248 3.80 7.42 -12.73
C SER A 248 4.04 8.87 -12.31
N GLU A 249 5.18 9.19 -11.69
CA GLU A 249 5.47 10.51 -11.11
C GLU A 249 5.23 11.65 -12.11
N ASP A 250 5.75 11.52 -13.34
CA ASP A 250 5.61 12.57 -14.37
C ASP A 250 4.14 12.85 -14.68
N ILE A 251 3.32 11.79 -14.78
CA ILE A 251 1.89 11.91 -15.09
C ILE A 251 1.12 12.48 -13.89
N ILE A 252 1.47 12.08 -12.66
CA ILE A 252 0.90 12.67 -11.43
C ILE A 252 1.15 14.18 -11.42
N ARG A 253 2.38 14.61 -11.71
CA ARG A 253 2.73 16.03 -11.74
C ARG A 253 1.98 16.80 -12.85
N ASP A 254 1.75 16.17 -14.00
CA ASP A 254 0.99 16.78 -15.09
C ASP A 254 -0.50 16.93 -14.74
N VAL A 255 -1.13 15.90 -14.18
CA VAL A 255 -2.53 16.01 -13.73
C VAL A 255 -2.65 17.05 -12.61
N ALA A 256 -1.73 17.04 -11.64
CA ALA A 256 -1.73 17.98 -10.51
C ALA A 256 -1.69 19.45 -10.93
N LYS A 257 -0.95 19.80 -11.99
CA LYS A 257 -0.91 21.16 -12.54
C LYS A 257 -2.30 21.68 -12.92
N ARG A 258 -3.14 20.81 -13.50
CA ARG A 258 -4.50 21.17 -13.91
C ARG A 258 -5.40 21.54 -12.72
N TYR A 259 -5.14 20.97 -11.54
CA TYR A 259 -5.88 21.22 -10.30
C TYR A 259 -5.18 22.22 -9.38
N HIS A 260 -4.07 22.83 -9.81
CA HIS A 260 -3.26 23.77 -9.01
C HIS A 260 -2.79 23.16 -7.69
N LEU A 261 -2.37 21.89 -7.73
CA LEU A 261 -1.92 21.13 -6.56
C LEU A 261 -0.39 21.16 -6.43
N ASN A 262 0.07 21.23 -5.18
CA ASN A 262 1.50 21.16 -4.84
C ASN A 262 1.89 19.71 -4.54
N ILE A 263 2.66 19.06 -5.43
CA ILE A 263 3.13 17.69 -5.23
C ILE A 263 4.42 17.70 -4.40
N GLY A 264 4.33 17.09 -3.23
CA GLY A 264 5.45 16.87 -2.31
C GLY A 264 6.27 15.62 -2.66
N ASN A 265 6.52 14.77 -1.66
CA ASN A 265 7.33 13.57 -1.81
C ASN A 265 6.57 12.45 -2.55
N ILE A 266 7.27 11.73 -3.43
CA ILE A 266 6.78 10.48 -4.06
C ILE A 266 7.71 9.36 -3.65
N ILE A 267 7.20 8.39 -2.88
CA ILE A 267 7.97 7.34 -2.22
C ILE A 267 7.50 5.96 -2.69
N ARG A 268 8.45 5.12 -3.07
CA ARG A 268 8.09 3.78 -3.55
C ARG A 268 7.61 2.83 -2.46
N ARG A 269 8.22 2.89 -1.27
CA ARG A 269 7.96 1.95 -0.17
C ARG A 269 7.90 2.69 1.18
N PRO A 270 6.79 2.60 1.92
CA PRO A 270 6.66 3.28 3.22
C PRO A 270 7.73 2.83 4.22
N ILE A 271 8.05 1.54 4.25
CA ILE A 271 8.96 0.94 5.25
C ILE A 271 10.33 1.64 5.30
N ASP A 272 10.81 2.14 4.16
CA ASP A 272 12.11 2.80 4.08
C ASP A 272 12.09 4.21 4.75
N GLY A 273 10.93 4.89 4.74
CA GLY A 273 10.71 6.17 5.44
C GLY A 273 10.42 6.02 6.93
N LEU A 274 9.79 4.91 7.32
CA LEU A 274 9.46 4.63 8.72
C LEU A 274 10.68 4.57 9.63
N ILE A 275 11.83 4.08 9.14
CA ILE A 275 13.08 4.06 9.93
C ILE A 275 13.38 5.45 10.49
N LYS A 276 13.35 6.48 9.64
CA LYS A 276 13.64 7.87 10.05
C LYS A 276 12.62 8.38 11.06
N HIS A 277 11.34 8.07 10.85
CA HIS A 277 10.28 8.43 11.79
C HIS A 277 10.53 7.79 13.15
N TYR A 278 10.85 6.51 13.21
CA TYR A 278 11.15 5.81 14.47
C TYR A 278 12.39 6.37 15.17
N GLN A 279 13.47 6.61 14.44
CA GLN A 279 14.71 7.19 14.97
C GLN A 279 14.48 8.58 15.58
N ASN A 280 13.70 9.41 14.93
CA ASN A 280 13.54 10.81 15.33
C ASN A 280 12.39 11.03 16.32
N ASN A 281 11.32 10.24 16.26
CA ASN A 281 10.10 10.52 17.00
C ASN A 281 9.71 9.43 18.00
N VAL A 282 9.83 8.14 17.67
CA VAL A 282 9.34 7.06 18.52
C VAL A 282 10.38 6.60 19.55
N ILE A 283 11.58 6.24 19.10
CA ILE A 283 12.64 5.72 19.95
C ILE A 283 13.05 6.71 21.04
N PRO A 284 13.26 8.02 20.78
CA PRO A 284 13.57 8.98 21.80
C PRO A 284 12.52 9.09 22.90
N GLN A 285 11.24 8.90 22.56
CA GLN A 285 10.14 8.95 23.53
C GLN A 285 10.09 7.68 24.39
N LEU A 286 10.30 6.50 23.78
CA LEU A 286 10.25 5.20 24.47
C LEU A 286 11.38 5.05 25.49
N TYR A 287 12.56 5.58 25.21
CA TYR A 287 13.76 5.38 26.04
C TYR A 287 14.24 6.64 26.77
N LYS A 288 13.43 7.73 26.79
CA LYS A 288 13.76 8.98 27.54
C LYS A 288 13.98 8.77 29.04
N ASN A 289 13.34 7.76 29.61
CA ASN A 289 13.36 7.51 31.07
C ASN A 289 14.33 6.36 31.48
N SER A 290 15.19 5.91 30.57
CA SER A 290 16.13 4.80 30.84
C SER A 290 17.56 5.27 31.11
N LYS A 291 17.71 6.54 31.54
CA LYS A 291 19.00 7.09 32.01
C LYS A 291 18.97 7.31 33.51
#